data_a34cc922c8f57d8ed3b1828a0260015f
#
_entry.id   a34cc922c8f57d8ed3b1828a0260015f
#
_cell.length_a   1.000
_cell.length_b   1.000
_cell.length_c   1.000
_cell.angle_alpha   90.00
_cell.angle_beta   90.00
_cell.angle_gamma   90.00
#
_symmetry.space_group_name_H-M   'P 1'
#
loop_
_entity.id
_entity.type
_entity.pdbx_description
1 polymer ?
#
loop_
_entity_poly.entity_id
_entity_poly.type
_entity_poly.pdbx_seq_one_letter_code
_entity_poly.pdbx_strand_id
1 'polypeptide(L)'
;RNSVLLLNFPPDRRGLIHSTDSLHAALLKQGIDETFSTNLLRGAKVKATNVRGAKYSPEKMLDNEKNTYFAGKDGEVKADIIFTLPKTIEFDCLMIEEVIELGHRTTKWSVEYTVDGKNWITIPEATDKQAIGHKWIVRLAPVKAKQVRLRIQDGKACPAIHTFGVYKQSPVFKL
;
A
#
# COMPACT_ATOMS: atom_id res chain seq x y z
N ARG A 1 -9.44 9.26 4.21
CA ARG A 1 -9.50 8.21 4.13
C ARG A 1 -9.57 7.34 5.34
N ASN A 2 -10.21 7.82 6.34
CA ASN A 2 -10.63 7.11 7.54
C ASN A 2 -12.14 6.87 7.46
N SER A 3 -12.61 6.29 6.35
CA SER A 3 -14.01 5.98 6.14
C SER A 3 -14.22 4.48 6.12
N VAL A 4 -15.35 4.05 6.65
CA VAL A 4 -15.83 2.68 6.59
C VAL A 4 -16.81 2.57 5.43
N LEU A 5 -16.64 1.55 4.59
CA LEU A 5 -17.63 1.21 3.57
C LEU A 5 -18.75 0.42 4.24
N LEU A 6 -19.95 0.99 4.26
CA LEU A 6 -21.17 0.29 4.65
C LEU A 6 -21.93 -0.13 3.38
N LEU A 7 -22.07 -1.43 3.17
CA LEU A 7 -22.88 -1.98 2.09
C LEU A 7 -24.26 -2.37 2.65
N ASN A 8 -25.31 -1.82 2.08
CA ASN A 8 -26.67 -2.17 2.44
C ASN A 8 -27.22 -3.20 1.45
N PHE A 9 -27.73 -4.30 1.97
CA PHE A 9 -28.43 -5.34 1.20
C PHE A 9 -29.89 -5.39 1.65
N PRO A 10 -30.79 -4.67 0.99
CA PRO A 10 -32.21 -4.69 1.35
C PRO A 10 -32.80 -6.10 1.11
N PRO A 11 -33.68 -6.57 2.00
CA PRO A 11 -34.38 -7.84 1.79
C PRO A 11 -35.34 -7.73 0.62
N ASP A 12 -35.50 -8.80 -0.13
CA ASP A 12 -36.55 -8.96 -1.14
C ASP A 12 -37.93 -9.24 -0.48
N ARG A 13 -38.97 -9.42 -1.31
CA ARG A 13 -40.35 -9.70 -0.80
C ARG A 13 -40.46 -10.99 0.01
N ARG A 14 -39.46 -11.87 -0.04
CA ARG A 14 -39.39 -13.11 0.74
C ARG A 14 -38.65 -12.93 2.07
N GLY A 15 -38.13 -11.74 2.35
CA GLY A 15 -37.28 -11.46 3.51
C GLY A 15 -35.87 -11.99 3.37
N LEU A 16 -35.41 -12.32 2.16
CA LEU A 16 -34.07 -12.83 1.86
C LEU A 16 -33.25 -11.79 1.07
N ILE A 17 -31.94 -11.87 1.17
CA ILE A 17 -31.05 -11.11 0.28
C ILE A 17 -31.23 -11.63 -1.14
N HIS A 18 -31.42 -10.72 -2.11
CA HIS A 18 -31.57 -11.10 -3.51
C HIS A 18 -30.32 -11.85 -4.01
N SER A 19 -30.50 -12.86 -4.85
CA SER A 19 -29.40 -13.70 -5.35
C SER A 19 -28.30 -12.91 -6.08
N THR A 20 -28.68 -11.87 -6.83
CA THR A 20 -27.74 -10.96 -7.50
C THR A 20 -26.86 -10.21 -6.49
N ASP A 21 -27.43 -9.70 -5.40
CA ASP A 21 -26.68 -8.99 -4.36
C ASP A 21 -25.74 -9.93 -3.62
N SER A 22 -26.19 -11.14 -3.33
CA SER A 22 -25.34 -12.19 -2.74
C SER A 22 -24.15 -12.54 -3.66
N LEU A 23 -24.40 -12.65 -4.97
CA LEU A 23 -23.34 -12.90 -5.96
C LEU A 23 -22.33 -11.74 -6.00
N HIS A 24 -22.81 -10.50 -6.07
CA HIS A 24 -21.94 -9.33 -6.10
C HIS A 24 -21.11 -9.18 -4.81
N ALA A 25 -21.69 -9.47 -3.65
CA ALA A 25 -20.96 -9.48 -2.38
C ALA A 25 -19.86 -10.55 -2.37
N ALA A 26 -20.15 -11.75 -2.87
CA ALA A 26 -19.18 -12.83 -2.99
C ALA A 26 -18.04 -12.47 -3.96
N LEU A 27 -18.36 -11.91 -5.13
CA LEU A 27 -17.37 -11.45 -6.12
C LEU A 27 -16.49 -10.31 -5.55
N LEU A 28 -17.08 -9.34 -4.84
CA LEU A 28 -16.31 -8.29 -4.18
C LEU A 28 -15.31 -8.88 -3.18
N LYS A 29 -15.78 -9.80 -2.32
CA LYS A 29 -14.92 -10.49 -1.34
C LYS A 29 -13.81 -11.26 -2.04
N GLN A 30 -14.14 -12.05 -3.05
CA GLN A 30 -13.17 -12.78 -3.85
C GLN A 30 -12.12 -11.86 -4.47
N GLY A 31 -12.55 -10.76 -5.11
CA GLY A 31 -11.64 -9.80 -5.76
C GLY A 31 -10.68 -9.15 -4.76
N ILE A 32 -11.15 -8.82 -3.55
CA ILE A 32 -10.30 -8.30 -2.48
C ILE A 32 -9.29 -9.35 -2.02
N ASP A 33 -9.74 -10.56 -1.70
CA ASP A 33 -8.88 -11.64 -1.20
C ASP A 33 -7.80 -12.00 -2.22
N GLU A 34 -8.15 -12.16 -3.49
CA GLU A 34 -7.19 -12.45 -4.56
C GLU A 34 -6.18 -11.33 -4.75
N THR A 35 -6.63 -10.07 -4.80
CA THR A 35 -5.76 -8.91 -5.01
C THR A 35 -4.72 -8.79 -3.89
N PHE A 36 -5.15 -8.91 -2.64
CA PHE A 36 -4.28 -8.66 -1.49
C PHE A 36 -3.68 -9.92 -0.87
N SER A 37 -3.86 -11.09 -1.48
CA SER A 37 -3.32 -12.37 -1.01
C SER A 37 -1.79 -12.37 -0.89
N THR A 38 -1.11 -11.70 -1.81
CA THR A 38 0.35 -11.74 -1.90
C THR A 38 0.92 -10.37 -2.19
N ASN A 39 1.65 -9.80 -1.23
CA ASN A 39 2.47 -8.62 -1.46
C ASN A 39 3.70 -9.01 -2.30
N LEU A 40 3.78 -8.49 -3.53
CA LEU A 40 4.87 -8.82 -4.47
C LEU A 40 6.24 -8.24 -4.05
N LEU A 41 6.28 -7.34 -3.06
CA LEU A 41 7.53 -6.89 -2.43
C LEU A 41 8.07 -7.86 -1.40
N ARG A 42 7.34 -8.92 -1.06
CA ARG A 42 7.81 -9.93 -0.09
C ARG A 42 9.13 -10.56 -0.56
N GLY A 43 10.12 -10.56 0.33
CA GLY A 43 11.48 -11.03 -0.01
C GLY A 43 12.36 -10.00 -0.71
N ALA A 44 11.91 -8.77 -0.93
CA ALA A 44 12.76 -7.67 -1.39
C ALA A 44 13.79 -7.30 -0.32
N LYS A 45 15.00 -6.90 -0.76
CA LYS A 45 15.96 -6.20 0.10
C LYS A 45 15.50 -4.77 0.27
N VAL A 46 15.33 -4.31 1.51
CA VAL A 46 14.81 -2.98 1.79
C VAL A 46 15.91 -2.10 2.38
N LYS A 47 16.00 -0.85 1.93
CA LYS A 47 16.87 0.17 2.49
C LYS A 47 16.11 1.47 2.67
N ALA A 48 16.32 2.14 3.79
CA ALA A 48 15.77 3.47 4.06
C ALA A 48 16.91 4.47 4.34
N THR A 49 16.72 5.74 3.98
CA THR A 49 17.70 6.81 4.18
C THR A 49 17.93 7.11 5.66
N ASN A 50 16.90 6.92 6.48
CA ASN A 50 17.02 7.02 7.93
C ASN A 50 16.11 5.99 8.60
N VAL A 51 16.49 5.49 9.76
CA VAL A 51 15.75 4.50 10.55
C VAL A 51 15.95 4.83 12.02
N ARG A 52 14.90 4.81 12.82
CA ARG A 52 14.96 5.07 14.28
C ARG A 52 15.80 4.03 15.04
N GLY A 53 15.81 2.81 14.56
CA GLY A 53 16.57 1.70 15.15
C GLY A 53 16.06 0.35 14.64
N ALA A 54 16.75 -0.72 14.98
CA ALA A 54 16.48 -2.07 14.47
C ALA A 54 15.02 -2.53 14.68
N LYS A 55 14.38 -2.15 15.78
CA LYS A 55 12.96 -2.45 16.07
C LYS A 55 12.02 -1.85 15.01
N TYR A 56 12.41 -0.76 14.35
CA TYR A 56 11.63 0.01 13.39
C TYR A 56 12.22 -0.08 11.98
N SER A 57 12.88 -1.17 11.66
CA SER A 57 13.53 -1.38 10.37
C SER A 57 12.51 -1.40 9.23
N PRO A 58 12.90 -1.01 8.00
CA PRO A 58 11.95 -0.88 6.89
C PRO A 58 11.35 -2.23 6.43
N GLU A 59 11.99 -3.36 6.77
CA GLU A 59 11.43 -4.71 6.52
C GLU A 59 10.12 -4.95 7.27
N LYS A 60 9.88 -4.20 8.36
CA LYS A 60 8.64 -4.27 9.14
C LYS A 60 7.39 -3.91 8.33
N MET A 61 7.53 -3.18 7.25
CA MET A 61 6.41 -2.91 6.32
C MET A 61 5.98 -4.13 5.50
N LEU A 62 6.76 -5.22 5.52
CA LEU A 62 6.54 -6.42 4.69
C LEU A 62 6.23 -7.68 5.51
N ASP A 63 6.30 -7.63 6.83
CA ASP A 63 6.17 -8.81 7.70
C ASP A 63 4.71 -9.21 7.98
N ASN A 64 3.75 -8.36 7.62
CA ASN A 64 2.31 -8.56 7.85
C ASN A 64 1.90 -8.67 9.32
N GLU A 65 2.74 -8.16 10.23
CA GLU A 65 2.51 -8.17 11.67
C GLU A 65 1.87 -6.87 12.14
N LYS A 66 0.71 -6.95 12.80
CA LYS A 66 -0.11 -5.78 13.17
C LYS A 66 0.59 -4.80 14.14
N ASN A 67 1.57 -5.27 14.91
CA ASN A 67 2.22 -4.48 15.97
C ASN A 67 3.61 -3.99 15.57
N THR A 68 4.03 -4.22 14.33
CA THR A 68 5.32 -3.79 13.81
C THR A 68 5.15 -2.71 12.74
N TYR A 69 6.13 -1.83 12.63
CA TYR A 69 6.11 -0.77 11.64
C TYR A 69 7.51 -0.19 11.40
N PHE A 70 7.69 0.42 10.25
CA PHE A 70 8.85 1.27 9.98
C PHE A 70 8.69 2.63 10.65
N ALA A 71 9.78 3.15 11.26
CA ALA A 71 9.84 4.54 11.67
C ALA A 71 11.18 5.19 11.29
N GLY A 72 11.09 6.41 10.75
CA GLY A 72 12.24 7.30 10.57
C GLY A 72 12.76 7.83 11.92
N LYS A 73 13.98 8.40 11.91
CA LYS A 73 14.58 9.04 13.08
C LYS A 73 13.71 10.19 13.57
N ASP A 74 13.71 10.40 14.88
CA ASP A 74 13.01 11.54 15.47
C ASP A 74 13.57 12.85 14.92
N GLY A 75 12.67 13.78 14.59
CA GLY A 75 13.01 15.05 13.94
C GLY A 75 13.15 14.98 12.41
N GLU A 76 13.29 13.81 11.82
CA GLU A 76 13.43 13.63 10.37
C GLU A 76 12.06 13.37 9.74
N VAL A 77 11.53 14.33 8.99
CA VAL A 77 10.21 14.23 8.34
C VAL A 77 10.25 13.58 6.96
N LYS A 78 11.46 13.42 6.38
CA LYS A 78 11.67 12.86 5.05
C LYS A 78 12.30 11.47 5.13
N ALA A 79 11.91 10.58 4.24
CA ALA A 79 12.55 9.28 4.08
C ALA A 79 12.34 8.76 2.66
N ASP A 80 13.40 8.24 2.05
CA ASP A 80 13.31 7.41 0.85
C ASP A 80 13.52 5.95 1.26
N ILE A 81 12.57 5.09 0.90
CA ILE A 81 12.61 3.66 1.18
C ILE A 81 12.62 2.90 -0.14
N ILE A 82 13.70 2.15 -0.40
CA ILE A 82 13.93 1.43 -1.65
C ILE A 82 13.80 -0.06 -1.42
N PHE A 83 12.91 -0.67 -2.18
CA PHE A 83 12.67 -2.11 -2.23
C PHE A 83 13.33 -2.68 -3.48
N THR A 84 14.35 -3.50 -3.30
CA THR A 84 15.07 -4.17 -4.40
C THR A 84 14.65 -5.62 -4.49
N LEU A 85 14.05 -5.97 -5.60
CA LEU A 85 13.48 -7.28 -5.85
C LEU A 85 14.52 -8.26 -6.43
N PRO A 86 14.45 -9.56 -6.12
CA PRO A 86 15.32 -10.57 -6.73
C PRO A 86 15.10 -10.71 -8.24
N LYS A 87 13.87 -10.50 -8.71
CA LYS A 87 13.48 -10.52 -10.13
C LYS A 87 12.54 -9.36 -10.44
N THR A 88 12.42 -9.03 -11.73
CA THR A 88 11.42 -8.06 -12.19
C THR A 88 10.02 -8.62 -11.94
N ILE A 89 9.15 -7.78 -11.37
CA ILE A 89 7.73 -8.09 -11.15
C ILE A 89 6.86 -7.16 -12.01
N GLU A 90 5.61 -7.56 -12.20
CA GLU A 90 4.56 -6.71 -12.77
C GLU A 90 3.44 -6.55 -11.76
N PHE A 91 3.01 -5.31 -11.53
CA PHE A 91 1.93 -4.97 -10.61
C PHE A 91 1.05 -3.85 -11.19
N ASP A 92 -0.19 -3.76 -10.72
CA ASP A 92 -1.18 -2.78 -11.14
C ASP A 92 -2.02 -2.22 -9.96
N CYS A 93 -1.57 -2.51 -8.73
CA CYS A 93 -2.16 -1.98 -7.51
C CYS A 93 -1.09 -1.77 -6.46
N LEU A 94 -1.18 -0.70 -5.70
CA LEU A 94 -0.36 -0.47 -4.51
C LEU A 94 -1.23 -0.15 -3.29
N MET A 95 -0.72 -0.47 -2.12
CA MET A 95 -1.34 -0.17 -0.84
C MET A 95 -0.30 0.36 0.12
N ILE A 96 -0.65 1.40 0.86
CA ILE A 96 0.16 1.96 1.94
C ILE A 96 -0.72 2.25 3.15
N GLU A 97 -0.19 1.96 4.35
CA GLU A 97 -0.85 2.19 5.64
C GLU A 97 0.09 2.93 6.57
N GLU A 98 -0.38 4.03 7.13
CA GLU A 98 0.32 4.77 8.18
C GLU A 98 -0.09 4.23 9.56
N VAL A 99 0.80 4.33 10.54
CA VAL A 99 0.49 3.97 11.94
C VAL A 99 -0.41 5.04 12.53
N ILE A 100 -1.71 4.87 12.36
CA ILE A 100 -2.71 5.90 12.67
C ILE A 100 -2.82 6.18 14.18
N GLU A 101 -2.45 5.23 15.03
CA GLU A 101 -2.41 5.38 16.48
C GLU A 101 -1.38 6.44 16.93
N LEU A 102 -0.36 6.68 16.11
CA LEU A 102 0.63 7.73 16.32
C LEU A 102 0.22 9.08 15.71
N GLY A 103 -1.00 9.16 15.16
CA GLY A 103 -1.52 10.31 14.46
C GLY A 103 -1.07 10.37 12.99
N HIS A 104 -1.75 11.22 12.22
CA HIS A 104 -1.43 11.48 10.83
C HIS A 104 -0.15 12.31 10.72
N ARG A 105 0.90 11.75 10.16
CA ARG A 105 2.27 12.32 10.12
C ARG A 105 2.69 12.76 8.73
N THR A 106 2.45 11.93 7.73
CA THR A 106 2.89 12.17 6.35
C THR A 106 1.98 13.18 5.66
N THR A 107 2.56 14.26 5.12
CA THR A 107 1.83 15.32 4.41
C THR A 107 2.13 15.37 2.92
N LYS A 108 3.24 14.77 2.49
CA LYS A 108 3.58 14.66 1.07
C LYS A 108 4.38 13.38 0.79
N TRP A 109 3.91 12.59 -0.19
CA TRP A 109 4.58 11.36 -0.58
C TRP A 109 4.35 11.02 -2.04
N SER A 110 5.24 10.19 -2.59
CA SER A 110 5.15 9.65 -3.94
C SER A 110 5.77 8.25 -4.02
N VAL A 111 5.43 7.54 -5.09
CA VAL A 111 6.02 6.24 -5.41
C VAL A 111 6.65 6.29 -6.79
N GLU A 112 7.85 5.72 -6.88
CA GLU A 112 8.61 5.62 -8.10
C GLU A 112 9.07 4.18 -8.30
N TYR A 113 9.35 3.82 -9.54
CA TYR A 113 9.87 2.51 -9.88
C TYR A 113 10.99 2.61 -10.91
N THR A 114 11.79 1.55 -11.00
CA THR A 114 12.81 1.40 -12.03
C THR A 114 12.98 -0.06 -12.44
N VAL A 115 13.35 -0.29 -13.69
CA VAL A 115 13.70 -1.61 -14.23
C VAL A 115 15.21 -1.83 -14.20
N ASP A 116 15.98 -0.78 -14.46
CA ASP A 116 17.44 -0.81 -14.63
C ASP A 116 18.25 -0.38 -13.38
N GLY A 117 17.54 0.08 -12.34
CA GLY A 117 18.13 0.59 -11.10
C GLY A 117 18.76 2.00 -11.22
N LYS A 118 18.62 2.66 -12.36
CA LYS A 118 19.20 3.98 -12.64
C LYS A 118 18.12 5.02 -12.97
N ASN A 119 17.24 4.69 -13.91
CA ASN A 119 16.20 5.59 -14.38
C ASN A 119 14.91 5.37 -13.57
N TRP A 120 14.59 6.33 -12.72
CA TRP A 120 13.40 6.28 -11.88
C TRP A 120 12.22 6.95 -12.60
N ILE A 121 11.11 6.24 -12.63
CA ILE A 121 9.85 6.68 -13.23
C ILE A 121 8.84 6.86 -12.12
N THR A 122 8.24 8.02 -12.03
CA THR A 122 7.22 8.32 -11.04
C THR A 122 5.87 7.71 -11.46
N ILE A 123 5.17 7.11 -10.52
CA ILE A 123 3.81 6.60 -10.74
C ILE A 123 2.83 7.78 -10.63
N PRO A 124 2.14 8.18 -11.71
CA PRO A 124 1.31 9.39 -11.70
C PRO A 124 0.19 9.33 -10.65
N GLU A 125 -0.43 8.16 -10.48
CA GLU A 125 -1.52 7.93 -9.52
C GLU A 125 -1.06 8.02 -8.06
N ALA A 126 0.25 7.89 -7.82
CA ALA A 126 0.89 7.94 -6.49
C ALA A 126 1.94 9.04 -6.40
N THR A 127 1.71 10.18 -7.07
CA THR A 127 2.60 11.35 -7.09
C THR A 127 2.03 12.48 -6.26
N ASP A 128 2.87 13.12 -5.45
CA ASP A 128 2.54 14.30 -4.65
C ASP A 128 1.23 14.16 -3.85
N LYS A 129 1.01 12.94 -3.32
CA LYS A 129 -0.16 12.68 -2.47
C LYS A 129 0.04 13.35 -1.11
N GLN A 130 -1.06 13.88 -0.55
CA GLN A 130 -1.00 14.62 0.71
C GLN A 130 -0.94 13.67 1.91
N ALA A 131 -2.01 12.97 2.20
CA ALA A 131 -2.10 12.14 3.39
C ALA A 131 -2.07 10.66 3.02
N ILE A 132 -1.45 9.82 3.83
CA ILE A 132 -1.61 8.36 3.74
C ILE A 132 -2.89 7.95 4.47
N GLY A 133 -3.00 8.28 5.75
CA GLY A 133 -4.09 7.86 6.60
C GLY A 133 -4.03 6.38 6.95
N HIS A 134 -5.17 5.84 7.41
CA HIS A 134 -5.23 4.43 7.83
C HIS A 134 -4.85 3.47 6.69
N LYS A 135 -5.42 3.69 5.51
CA LYS A 135 -5.13 2.84 4.34
C LYS A 135 -5.37 3.60 3.05
N TRP A 136 -4.40 3.58 2.16
CA TRP A 136 -4.51 4.11 0.82
C TRP A 136 -4.26 3.02 -0.20
N ILE A 137 -5.24 2.76 -1.05
CA ILE A 137 -5.15 1.81 -2.15
C ILE A 137 -5.19 2.61 -3.45
N VAL A 138 -4.26 2.33 -4.35
CA VAL A 138 -4.16 2.98 -5.67
C VAL A 138 -4.17 1.91 -6.75
N ARG A 139 -5.10 2.04 -7.69
CA ARG A 139 -5.11 1.27 -8.93
C ARG A 139 -4.33 2.05 -9.98
N LEU A 140 -3.55 1.37 -10.77
CA LEU A 140 -2.68 1.96 -11.79
C LEU A 140 -2.61 1.08 -13.05
N ALA A 141 -2.09 1.65 -14.12
CA ALA A 141 -1.72 0.85 -15.29
C ALA A 141 -0.62 -0.17 -14.92
N PRO A 142 -0.58 -1.36 -15.54
CA PRO A 142 0.43 -2.36 -15.24
C PRO A 142 1.85 -1.80 -15.37
N VAL A 143 2.65 -1.96 -14.33
CA VAL A 143 4.03 -1.47 -14.22
C VAL A 143 4.97 -2.65 -14.05
N LYS A 144 6.08 -2.67 -14.79
CA LYS A 144 7.19 -3.62 -14.57
C LYS A 144 8.29 -2.94 -13.77
N ALA A 145 8.74 -3.56 -12.68
CA ALA A 145 9.75 -3.00 -11.80
C ALA A 145 10.76 -4.04 -11.30
N LYS A 146 12.01 -3.62 -11.20
CA LYS A 146 13.08 -4.30 -10.48
C LYS A 146 13.30 -3.68 -9.10
N GLN A 147 13.03 -2.38 -8.99
CA GLN A 147 13.02 -1.68 -7.71
C GLN A 147 11.79 -0.77 -7.63
N VAL A 148 11.30 -0.60 -6.42
CA VAL A 148 10.23 0.36 -6.07
C VAL A 148 10.76 1.27 -4.98
N ARG A 149 10.46 2.57 -5.05
CA ARG A 149 10.85 3.57 -4.05
C ARG A 149 9.61 4.27 -3.52
N LEU A 150 9.40 4.21 -2.22
CA LEU A 150 8.48 5.07 -1.50
C LEU A 150 9.25 6.30 -1.02
N ARG A 151 8.82 7.48 -1.42
CA ARG A 151 9.39 8.76 -1.01
C ARG A 151 8.42 9.49 -0.10
N ILE A 152 8.80 9.67 1.14
CA ILE A 152 8.16 10.60 2.06
C ILE A 152 8.88 11.93 1.94
N GLN A 153 8.19 12.93 1.39
CA GLN A 153 8.79 14.20 0.99
C GLN A 153 8.56 15.28 2.05
N ASP A 154 7.49 15.14 2.85
CA ASP A 154 7.18 16.06 3.94
C ASP A 154 6.26 15.42 4.97
N GLY A 155 6.24 15.96 6.19
CA GLY A 155 5.43 15.44 7.28
C GLY A 155 5.40 16.36 8.50
N LYS A 156 4.45 16.12 9.39
CA LYS A 156 4.33 16.79 10.69
C LYS A 156 5.24 16.19 11.76
N ALA A 157 5.70 14.97 11.54
CA ALA A 157 6.63 14.23 12.37
C ALA A 157 7.36 13.18 11.53
N CYS A 158 8.33 12.46 12.13
CA CYS A 158 9.01 11.36 11.47
C CYS A 158 8.00 10.34 10.91
N PRO A 159 8.21 9.81 9.70
CA PRO A 159 7.30 8.85 9.10
C PRO A 159 7.19 7.59 9.96
N ALA A 160 5.97 7.06 10.05
CA ALA A 160 5.67 5.79 10.69
C ALA A 160 4.71 5.01 9.78
N ILE A 161 5.25 4.03 9.06
CA ILE A 161 4.52 3.27 8.04
C ILE A 161 4.37 1.83 8.50
N HIS A 162 3.11 1.40 8.60
CA HIS A 162 2.75 0.06 9.00
C HIS A 162 2.98 -0.94 7.86
N THR A 163 2.38 -0.65 6.70
CA THR A 163 2.44 -1.54 5.55
C THR A 163 2.72 -0.76 4.27
N PHE A 164 3.56 -1.31 3.42
CA PHE A 164 3.67 -0.91 2.03
C PHE A 164 3.71 -2.14 1.14
N GLY A 165 2.89 -2.16 0.11
CA GLY A 165 2.81 -3.31 -0.78
C GLY A 165 2.42 -2.95 -2.20
N VAL A 166 2.83 -3.78 -3.15
CA VAL A 166 2.38 -3.76 -4.53
C VAL A 166 1.77 -5.12 -4.89
N TYR A 167 0.71 -5.08 -5.68
CA TYR A 167 -0.17 -6.22 -5.89
C TYR A 167 -0.58 -6.33 -7.36
N LYS A 168 -1.09 -7.49 -7.74
CA LYS A 168 -1.78 -7.73 -8.99
C LYS A 168 -3.29 -7.75 -8.73
N GLN A 169 -4.02 -6.88 -9.40
CA GLN A 169 -5.47 -6.86 -9.25
C GLN A 169 -6.09 -8.18 -9.72
N SER A 170 -7.09 -8.64 -8.96
CA SER A 170 -7.92 -9.77 -9.38
C SER A 170 -8.59 -9.49 -10.73
N PRO A 171 -8.71 -10.49 -11.61
CA PRO A 171 -9.50 -10.38 -12.84
C PRO A 171 -10.95 -9.96 -12.60
N VAL A 172 -11.51 -10.27 -11.43
CA VAL A 172 -12.86 -9.84 -11.01
C VAL A 172 -13.05 -8.33 -11.08
N PHE A 173 -11.98 -7.54 -10.87
CA PHE A 173 -12.01 -6.07 -10.92
C PHE A 173 -11.63 -5.48 -12.28
N LYS A 174 -11.39 -6.31 -13.30
CA LYS A 174 -10.98 -5.90 -14.65
C LYS A 174 -12.15 -5.92 -15.66
N LEU A 175 -13.36 -5.69 -15.16
CA LEU A 175 -14.56 -5.56 -15.96
C LEU A 175 -14.59 -4.23 -16.71
#